data_3a0f764f21bc6337f6a00583b1fa7ed8
#
_entry.id   3a0f764f21bc6337f6a00583b1fa7ed8
#
_cell.length_a   1.000
_cell.length_b   1.000
_cell.length_c   1.000
_cell.angle_alpha   90.00
_cell.angle_beta   90.00
_cell.angle_gamma   90.00
#
_symmetry.space_group_name_H-M   'P 1'
#
loop_
_entity.id
_entity.type
_entity.pdbx_description
1 polymer ?
#
loop_
_entity_poly.entity_id
_entity_poly.type
_entity_poly.pdbx_seq_one_letter_code
_entity_poly.pdbx_strand_id
1 'polypeptide(L)'
;MKRKIIVWSIAVAGLLLCAESVQAQSRVVRRSRTERRDERQTHRDEPRRPIRTDEVVAKPRPIKVVDNDVIRAFEHESFDSDRLRMADMIFSTDGHMTVDQITRISLSFDFDTNRIKFLKKAYLNCVDRHNYYRVLRTLEFSSSRENVIKFVTDNQKERKRDREPDVYYKVTSSEMSDIIKALKNESYDSYRAKLASMIVCGNMLTSRQIADMAKTFSYDSYRTDFLLLAYDNCVDPQNYVVAVNTLQYSSNRDSLMRKISRRP
;
A
#
# COMPACT_ATOMS: atom_id res chain seq x y z
N MET A 1 4.18 -64.07 -26.21
CA MET A 1 4.42 -62.96 -27.15
C MET A 1 3.17 -62.15 -27.53
N LYS A 2 2.01 -62.37 -26.91
CA LYS A 2 0.76 -61.66 -27.30
C LYS A 2 0.45 -60.38 -26.48
N ARG A 3 1.17 -60.08 -25.41
CA ARG A 3 0.90 -58.88 -24.54
C ARG A 3 1.65 -57.62 -24.96
N LYS A 4 2.68 -57.68 -25.79
CA LYS A 4 3.44 -56.51 -26.24
C LYS A 4 2.84 -55.74 -27.42
N ILE A 5 1.98 -56.39 -28.21
CA ILE A 5 1.37 -55.77 -29.41
C ILE A 5 0.20 -54.81 -29.04
N ILE A 6 -0.53 -55.11 -27.95
CA ILE A 6 -1.68 -54.29 -27.52
C ILE A 6 -1.26 -52.93 -26.98
N VAL A 7 -0.10 -52.86 -26.28
CA VAL A 7 0.40 -51.60 -25.69
C VAL A 7 0.83 -50.61 -26.78
N TRP A 8 1.38 -51.11 -27.91
CA TRP A 8 1.79 -50.23 -29.02
C TRP A 8 0.62 -49.65 -29.78
N SER A 9 -0.47 -50.39 -29.95
CA SER A 9 -1.67 -49.92 -30.65
C SER A 9 -2.37 -48.77 -29.91
N ILE A 10 -2.38 -48.81 -28.59
CA ILE A 10 -2.99 -47.73 -27.78
C ILE A 10 -2.12 -46.44 -27.79
N ALA A 11 -0.81 -46.58 -27.80
CA ALA A 11 0.10 -45.41 -27.85
C ALA A 11 0.04 -44.69 -29.21
N VAL A 12 -0.12 -45.41 -30.32
CA VAL A 12 -0.25 -44.82 -31.68
C VAL A 12 -1.61 -44.14 -31.85
N ALA A 13 -2.68 -44.70 -31.31
CA ALA A 13 -4.02 -44.09 -31.37
C ALA A 13 -4.08 -42.79 -30.52
N GLY A 14 -3.43 -42.77 -29.36
CA GLY A 14 -3.34 -41.60 -28.52
C GLY A 14 -2.57 -40.43 -29.17
N LEU A 15 -1.50 -40.73 -29.90
CA LEU A 15 -0.71 -39.70 -30.61
C LEU A 15 -1.46 -39.11 -31.82
N LEU A 16 -2.27 -39.88 -32.54
CA LEU A 16 -3.10 -39.40 -33.64
C LEU A 16 -4.22 -38.48 -33.14
N LEU A 17 -4.88 -38.80 -32.02
CA LEU A 17 -5.90 -37.94 -31.39
C LEU A 17 -5.34 -36.62 -30.87
N CYS A 18 -4.14 -36.62 -30.34
CA CYS A 18 -3.47 -35.36 -29.93
C CYS A 18 -3.07 -34.48 -31.12
N ALA A 19 -2.68 -35.06 -32.26
CA ALA A 19 -2.33 -34.31 -33.45
C ALA A 19 -3.55 -33.62 -34.08
N GLU A 20 -4.71 -34.25 -34.09
CA GLU A 20 -5.95 -33.65 -34.60
C GLU A 20 -6.45 -32.50 -33.67
N SER A 21 -6.34 -32.63 -32.37
CA SER A 21 -6.73 -31.59 -31.43
C SER A 21 -5.87 -30.34 -31.56
N VAL A 22 -4.58 -30.49 -31.80
CA VAL A 22 -3.66 -29.34 -32.01
C VAL A 22 -3.95 -28.65 -33.34
N GLN A 23 -4.28 -29.39 -34.41
CA GLN A 23 -4.66 -28.76 -35.66
C GLN A 23 -6.03 -28.08 -35.62
N ALA A 24 -6.98 -28.59 -34.86
CA ALA A 24 -8.27 -27.95 -34.65
C ALA A 24 -8.13 -26.64 -33.90
N GLN A 25 -7.32 -26.62 -32.83
CA GLN A 25 -7.05 -25.39 -32.05
C GLN A 25 -6.31 -24.33 -32.89
N SER A 26 -5.36 -24.72 -33.73
CA SER A 26 -4.65 -23.77 -34.59
C SER A 26 -5.56 -23.16 -35.67
N ARG A 27 -6.57 -23.90 -36.19
CA ARG A 27 -7.56 -23.36 -37.12
C ARG A 27 -8.54 -22.38 -36.46
N VAL A 28 -8.96 -22.65 -35.23
CA VAL A 28 -9.82 -21.73 -34.45
C VAL A 28 -9.08 -20.44 -34.13
N VAL A 29 -7.81 -20.50 -33.70
CA VAL A 29 -6.99 -19.32 -33.41
C VAL A 29 -6.73 -18.49 -34.68
N ARG A 30 -6.56 -19.11 -35.86
CA ARG A 30 -6.39 -18.36 -37.12
C ARG A 30 -7.70 -17.68 -37.58
N ARG A 31 -8.86 -18.32 -37.41
CA ARG A 31 -10.16 -17.70 -37.73
C ARG A 31 -10.44 -16.50 -36.84
N SER A 32 -10.23 -16.62 -35.50
CA SER A 32 -10.45 -15.49 -34.60
C SER A 32 -9.48 -14.32 -34.84
N ARG A 33 -8.32 -14.57 -35.44
CA ARG A 33 -7.33 -13.51 -35.73
C ARG A 33 -7.64 -12.75 -37.02
N THR A 34 -8.24 -13.39 -38.02
CA THR A 34 -8.72 -12.74 -39.25
C THR A 34 -9.98 -11.94 -38.98
N GLU A 35 -10.97 -12.49 -38.26
CA GLU A 35 -12.18 -11.77 -37.87
C GLU A 35 -11.89 -10.51 -37.03
N ARG A 36 -10.94 -10.58 -36.07
CA ARG A 36 -10.51 -9.41 -35.32
C ARG A 36 -9.73 -8.37 -36.12
N ARG A 37 -9.16 -8.76 -37.26
CA ARG A 37 -8.46 -7.83 -38.14
C ARG A 37 -9.44 -7.08 -39.03
N ASP A 38 -10.49 -7.72 -39.47
CA ASP A 38 -11.56 -7.10 -40.26
C ASP A 38 -12.43 -6.18 -39.40
N GLU A 39 -12.75 -6.55 -38.16
CA GLU A 39 -13.42 -5.66 -37.20
C GLU A 39 -12.61 -4.38 -36.86
N ARG A 40 -11.26 -4.46 -36.85
CA ARG A 40 -10.41 -3.28 -36.66
C ARG A 40 -10.32 -2.35 -37.85
N GLN A 41 -10.59 -2.84 -39.08
CA GLN A 41 -10.59 -2.01 -40.26
C GLN A 41 -11.95 -1.33 -40.47
N THR A 42 -13.06 -1.96 -40.12
CA THR A 42 -14.40 -1.37 -40.24
C THR A 42 -14.67 -0.26 -39.22
N HIS A 43 -13.95 -0.26 -38.06
CA HIS A 43 -14.05 0.84 -37.06
C HIS A 43 -13.18 2.06 -37.37
N ARG A 44 -12.45 2.09 -38.48
CA ARG A 44 -11.56 3.23 -38.82
C ARG A 44 -12.24 4.38 -39.53
N ASP A 45 -13.43 4.15 -40.11
CA ASP A 45 -14.17 5.12 -40.91
C ASP A 45 -15.47 5.63 -40.28
N GLU A 46 -15.80 5.24 -39.04
CA GLU A 46 -16.87 5.93 -38.33
C GLU A 46 -16.42 7.34 -37.92
N PRO A 47 -17.18 8.41 -38.29
CA PRO A 47 -16.89 9.74 -37.84
C PRO A 47 -16.96 9.75 -36.30
N ARG A 48 -15.83 10.12 -35.65
CA ARG A 48 -15.76 10.26 -34.20
C ARG A 48 -16.95 11.11 -33.77
N ARG A 49 -17.88 10.51 -33.04
CA ARG A 49 -18.97 11.26 -32.40
C ARG A 49 -18.34 12.40 -31.62
N PRO A 50 -18.81 13.63 -31.74
CA PRO A 50 -18.30 14.74 -30.95
C PRO A 50 -18.36 14.31 -29.47
N ILE A 51 -17.24 14.43 -28.78
CA ILE A 51 -17.16 14.20 -27.35
C ILE A 51 -18.22 15.13 -26.74
N ARG A 52 -19.27 14.56 -26.17
CA ARG A 52 -20.25 15.31 -25.43
C ARG A 52 -19.50 15.99 -24.27
N THR A 53 -19.29 17.29 -24.38
CA THR A 53 -18.69 18.14 -23.35
C THR A 53 -19.57 18.27 -22.10
N ASP A 54 -20.68 17.57 -22.06
CA ASP A 54 -21.64 17.57 -20.96
C ASP A 54 -21.52 16.35 -20.04
N GLU A 55 -20.44 15.56 -20.11
CA GLU A 55 -20.12 14.69 -18.99
C GLU A 55 -19.89 15.59 -17.78
N VAL A 56 -20.98 15.75 -17.02
CA VAL A 56 -20.98 16.34 -15.69
C VAL A 56 -19.96 15.56 -14.89
N VAL A 57 -18.74 16.10 -14.81
CA VAL A 57 -17.73 15.59 -13.86
C VAL A 57 -18.41 15.63 -12.51
N ALA A 58 -18.86 14.48 -12.04
CA ALA A 58 -19.55 14.36 -10.77
C ALA A 58 -18.68 15.03 -9.71
N LYS A 59 -19.15 16.13 -9.12
CA LYS A 59 -18.43 16.79 -8.04
C LYS A 59 -18.09 15.74 -7.00
N PRO A 60 -16.83 15.65 -6.52
CA PRO A 60 -16.45 14.71 -5.47
C PRO A 60 -17.47 14.85 -4.32
N ARG A 61 -18.05 13.73 -3.87
CA ARG A 61 -18.97 13.75 -2.73
C ARG A 61 -18.21 14.29 -1.53
N PRO A 62 -18.79 15.23 -0.75
CA PRO A 62 -18.13 15.73 0.44
C PRO A 62 -17.88 14.56 1.41
N ILE A 63 -16.64 14.44 1.90
CA ILE A 63 -16.26 13.43 2.89
C ILE A 63 -17.03 13.71 4.18
N LYS A 64 -17.78 12.74 4.67
CA LYS A 64 -18.57 12.83 5.91
C LYS A 64 -17.71 12.46 7.10
N VAL A 65 -17.07 13.43 7.74
CA VAL A 65 -16.32 13.21 8.99
C VAL A 65 -17.33 13.13 10.14
N VAL A 66 -17.14 12.17 11.05
CA VAL A 66 -18.01 11.98 12.22
C VAL A 66 -17.89 13.14 13.22
N ASP A 67 -18.98 13.44 13.92
CA ASP A 67 -19.04 14.49 14.92
C ASP A 67 -18.41 14.06 16.27
N ASN A 68 -18.10 15.01 17.12
CA ASN A 68 -17.56 14.76 18.45
C ASN A 68 -18.54 14.00 19.36
N ASP A 69 -19.83 14.07 19.12
CA ASP A 69 -20.83 13.30 19.88
C ASP A 69 -20.70 11.79 19.63
N VAL A 70 -20.32 11.41 18.41
CA VAL A 70 -19.99 10.01 18.09
C VAL A 70 -18.78 9.56 18.93
N ILE A 71 -17.74 10.39 19.07
CA ILE A 71 -16.57 10.05 19.89
C ILE A 71 -16.97 9.84 21.34
N ARG A 72 -17.80 10.73 21.90
CA ARG A 72 -18.33 10.59 23.28
C ARG A 72 -19.13 9.30 23.45
N ALA A 73 -19.91 8.89 22.45
CA ALA A 73 -20.66 7.63 22.51
C ALA A 73 -19.72 6.42 22.67
N PHE A 74 -18.57 6.40 21.97
CA PHE A 74 -17.55 5.35 22.19
C PHE A 74 -16.93 5.39 23.58
N GLU A 75 -16.65 6.60 24.09
CA GLU A 75 -16.06 6.78 25.43
C GLU A 75 -17.01 6.33 26.54
N HIS A 76 -18.32 6.46 26.37
CA HIS A 76 -19.35 6.04 27.33
C HIS A 76 -19.76 4.57 27.20
N GLU A 77 -19.42 3.90 26.09
CA GLU A 77 -19.74 2.48 25.92
C GLU A 77 -18.86 1.62 26.86
N SER A 78 -19.46 0.62 27.48
CA SER A 78 -18.80 -0.22 28.47
C SER A 78 -18.09 -1.43 27.87
N PHE A 79 -18.56 -1.93 26.72
CA PHE A 79 -18.06 -3.19 26.16
C PHE A 79 -17.36 -2.98 24.81
N ASP A 80 -16.17 -3.54 24.66
CA ASP A 80 -15.41 -3.53 23.40
C ASP A 80 -16.17 -4.10 22.20
N SER A 81 -17.03 -5.13 22.44
CA SER A 81 -17.86 -5.70 21.39
C SER A 81 -18.87 -4.71 20.82
N ASP A 82 -19.39 -3.82 21.65
CA ASP A 82 -20.37 -2.82 21.27
C ASP A 82 -19.70 -1.65 20.59
N ARG A 83 -18.50 -1.23 21.06
CA ARG A 83 -17.65 -0.28 20.37
C ARG A 83 -17.30 -0.75 18.95
N LEU A 84 -16.99 -2.05 18.76
CA LEU A 84 -16.72 -2.60 17.42
C LEU A 84 -17.98 -2.57 16.53
N ARG A 85 -19.16 -2.87 17.07
CA ARG A 85 -20.44 -2.78 16.33
C ARG A 85 -20.78 -1.34 15.92
N MET A 86 -20.53 -0.37 16.81
CA MET A 86 -20.67 1.05 16.51
C MET A 86 -19.74 1.48 15.38
N ALA A 87 -18.47 1.05 15.40
CA ALA A 87 -17.53 1.29 14.34
C ALA A 87 -17.99 0.71 13.00
N ASP A 88 -18.49 -0.54 13.00
CA ASP A 88 -19.01 -1.18 11.79
C ASP A 88 -20.22 -0.43 11.20
N MET A 89 -21.13 0.06 12.04
CA MET A 89 -22.27 0.86 11.63
C MET A 89 -21.80 2.18 10.96
N ILE A 90 -20.86 2.89 11.56
CA ILE A 90 -20.34 4.15 11.06
C ILE A 90 -19.66 3.96 9.70
N PHE A 91 -18.80 2.96 9.59
CA PHE A 91 -18.03 2.71 8.35
C PHE A 91 -18.91 2.16 7.22
N SER A 92 -20.00 1.43 7.56
CA SER A 92 -20.98 0.97 6.56
C SER A 92 -21.82 2.11 5.96
N THR A 93 -21.91 3.24 6.64
CA THR A 93 -22.64 4.44 6.20
C THR A 93 -21.73 5.52 5.60
N ASP A 94 -20.53 5.13 5.15
CA ASP A 94 -19.51 6.04 4.57
C ASP A 94 -19.04 7.14 5.55
N GLY A 95 -19.05 6.81 6.85
CA GLY A 95 -18.51 7.68 7.89
C GLY A 95 -16.97 7.65 7.90
N HIS A 96 -16.36 8.81 7.96
CA HIS A 96 -14.91 8.97 7.97
C HIS A 96 -14.44 9.57 9.30
N MET A 97 -13.18 9.32 9.66
CA MET A 97 -12.57 9.82 10.90
C MET A 97 -11.18 10.41 10.63
N THR A 98 -10.81 11.41 11.43
CA THR A 98 -9.42 11.89 11.50
C THR A 98 -8.57 10.96 12.37
N VAL A 99 -7.25 11.02 12.22
CA VAL A 99 -6.30 10.28 13.08
C VAL A 99 -6.48 10.61 14.56
N ASP A 100 -6.78 11.88 14.89
CA ASP A 100 -7.01 12.28 16.28
C ASP A 100 -8.31 11.65 16.85
N GLN A 101 -9.39 11.60 16.08
CA GLN A 101 -10.62 10.90 16.46
C GLN A 101 -10.40 9.40 16.64
N ILE A 102 -9.71 8.76 15.68
CA ILE A 102 -9.34 7.34 15.74
C ILE A 102 -8.49 7.05 16.97
N THR A 103 -7.53 7.93 17.28
CA THR A 103 -6.68 7.80 18.48
C THR A 103 -7.52 7.83 19.76
N ARG A 104 -8.44 8.78 19.88
CA ARG A 104 -9.33 8.88 21.06
C ARG A 104 -10.20 7.65 21.23
N ILE A 105 -10.87 7.21 20.16
CA ILE A 105 -11.69 6.00 20.18
C ILE A 105 -10.85 4.76 20.49
N SER A 106 -9.65 4.64 19.93
CA SER A 106 -8.75 3.51 20.19
C SER A 106 -8.41 3.38 21.68
N LEU A 107 -8.25 4.51 22.39
CA LEU A 107 -7.94 4.52 23.81
C LEU A 107 -9.12 4.07 24.69
N SER A 108 -10.37 4.09 24.22
CA SER A 108 -11.50 3.60 24.98
C SER A 108 -11.64 2.06 24.95
N PHE A 109 -10.93 1.36 24.07
CA PHE A 109 -10.90 -0.11 24.10
C PHE A 109 -9.98 -0.63 25.21
N ASP A 110 -10.40 -1.74 25.85
CA ASP A 110 -9.66 -2.34 26.96
C ASP A 110 -8.48 -3.21 26.48
N PHE A 111 -8.64 -3.90 25.33
CA PHE A 111 -7.67 -4.89 24.86
C PHE A 111 -7.08 -4.54 23.49
N ASP A 112 -5.76 -4.70 23.34
CA ASP A 112 -5.03 -4.52 22.06
C ASP A 112 -5.65 -5.33 20.91
N THR A 113 -6.17 -6.53 21.17
CA THR A 113 -6.82 -7.35 20.15
C THR A 113 -8.01 -6.62 19.49
N ASN A 114 -8.79 -5.88 20.27
CA ASN A 114 -9.95 -5.14 19.79
C ASN A 114 -9.53 -3.79 19.20
N ARG A 115 -8.52 -3.13 19.81
CA ARG A 115 -7.86 -1.95 19.22
C ARG A 115 -7.35 -2.23 17.81
N ILE A 116 -6.66 -3.36 17.59
CA ILE A 116 -6.16 -3.77 16.26
C ILE A 116 -7.31 -3.94 15.26
N LYS A 117 -8.41 -4.60 15.65
CA LYS A 117 -9.58 -4.77 14.77
C LYS A 117 -10.16 -3.43 14.36
N PHE A 118 -10.36 -2.53 15.33
CA PHE A 118 -10.85 -1.18 15.08
C PHE A 118 -9.89 -0.39 14.18
N LEU A 119 -8.60 -0.33 14.53
CA LEU A 119 -7.59 0.44 13.79
C LEU A 119 -7.47 -0.01 12.33
N LYS A 120 -7.54 -1.31 12.03
CA LYS A 120 -7.52 -1.78 10.64
C LYS A 120 -8.72 -1.29 9.82
N LYS A 121 -9.92 -1.32 10.39
CA LYS A 121 -11.13 -0.80 9.74
C LYS A 121 -11.08 0.72 9.59
N ALA A 122 -10.68 1.42 10.66
CA ALA A 122 -10.57 2.86 10.69
C ALA A 122 -9.56 3.41 9.67
N TYR A 123 -8.46 2.68 9.39
CA TYR A 123 -7.49 3.08 8.35
C TYR A 123 -8.13 3.24 6.97
N LEU A 124 -9.05 2.36 6.61
CA LEU A 124 -9.72 2.41 5.30
C LEU A 124 -10.64 3.64 5.16
N ASN A 125 -11.13 4.17 6.29
CA ASN A 125 -12.04 5.32 6.37
C ASN A 125 -11.37 6.56 7.00
N CYS A 126 -10.04 6.59 7.05
CA CYS A 126 -9.29 7.71 7.60
C CYS A 126 -9.07 8.80 6.54
N VAL A 127 -9.30 10.07 6.90
CA VAL A 127 -9.16 11.23 5.99
C VAL A 127 -7.72 11.73 5.89
N ASP A 128 -6.93 11.60 6.96
CA ASP A 128 -5.55 12.09 7.06
C ASP A 128 -4.54 10.94 7.28
N ARG A 129 -4.63 9.93 6.40
CA ARG A 129 -3.84 8.68 6.47
C ARG A 129 -2.33 8.89 6.56
N HIS A 130 -1.80 10.00 6.07
CA HIS A 130 -0.37 10.32 6.15
C HIS A 130 0.12 10.41 7.60
N ASN A 131 -0.76 10.74 8.54
CA ASN A 131 -0.49 10.81 9.98
C ASN A 131 -0.82 9.51 10.73
N TYR A 132 -1.21 8.44 10.05
CA TYR A 132 -1.75 7.23 10.70
C TYR A 132 -0.76 6.54 11.64
N TYR A 133 0.54 6.78 11.51
CA TYR A 133 1.56 6.30 12.45
C TYR A 133 1.29 6.71 13.90
N ARG A 134 0.55 7.82 14.12
CA ARG A 134 0.24 8.35 15.46
C ARG A 134 -0.68 7.44 16.27
N VAL A 135 -1.53 6.64 15.62
CA VAL A 135 -2.44 5.70 16.32
C VAL A 135 -1.69 4.57 17.01
N LEU A 136 -0.46 4.24 16.58
CA LEU A 136 0.33 3.15 17.14
C LEU A 136 0.66 3.34 18.62
N ARG A 137 0.67 4.58 19.11
CA ARG A 137 0.88 4.91 20.54
C ARG A 137 -0.24 4.41 21.45
N THR A 138 -1.40 4.03 20.91
CA THR A 138 -2.53 3.48 21.67
C THR A 138 -2.37 1.99 21.95
N LEU A 139 -1.41 1.34 21.29
CA LEU A 139 -1.14 -0.09 21.43
C LEU A 139 -0.01 -0.33 22.44
N GLU A 140 -0.25 -1.26 23.36
CA GLU A 140 0.68 -1.58 24.44
C GLU A 140 1.83 -2.46 23.97
N PHE A 141 1.53 -3.50 23.17
CA PHE A 141 2.52 -4.48 22.76
C PHE A 141 3.14 -4.14 21.39
N SER A 142 4.45 -4.38 21.25
CA SER A 142 5.17 -4.21 19.99
C SER A 142 4.62 -5.10 18.86
N SER A 143 4.21 -6.33 19.19
CA SER A 143 3.56 -7.24 18.23
C SER A 143 2.22 -6.69 17.71
N SER A 144 1.46 -6.02 18.55
CA SER A 144 0.23 -5.33 18.18
C SER A 144 0.50 -4.19 17.20
N ARG A 145 1.53 -3.37 17.48
CA ARG A 145 1.99 -2.30 16.58
C ARG A 145 2.44 -2.86 15.23
N GLU A 146 3.25 -3.93 15.22
CA GLU A 146 3.66 -4.58 13.97
C GLU A 146 2.50 -5.06 13.12
N ASN A 147 1.48 -5.62 13.74
CA ASN A 147 0.29 -6.11 13.06
C ASN A 147 -0.43 -4.98 12.31
N VAL A 148 -0.57 -3.81 12.94
CA VAL A 148 -1.17 -2.62 12.32
C VAL A 148 -0.25 -2.05 11.24
N ILE A 149 1.06 -1.91 11.51
CA ILE A 149 2.04 -1.41 10.53
C ILE A 149 2.02 -2.26 9.26
N LYS A 150 2.04 -3.59 9.41
CA LYS A 150 2.00 -4.51 8.26
C LYS A 150 0.74 -4.28 7.43
N PHE A 151 -0.43 -4.25 8.08
CA PHE A 151 -1.71 -4.02 7.39
C PHE A 151 -1.71 -2.71 6.61
N VAL A 152 -1.29 -1.62 7.23
CA VAL A 152 -1.23 -0.29 6.60
C VAL A 152 -0.28 -0.29 5.42
N THR A 153 0.93 -0.82 5.59
CA THR A 153 1.95 -0.85 4.53
C THR A 153 1.50 -1.70 3.32
N ASP A 154 0.85 -2.82 3.56
CA ASP A 154 0.35 -3.68 2.48
C ASP A 154 -0.77 -2.96 1.69
N ASN A 155 -1.72 -2.30 2.38
CA ASN A 155 -2.75 -1.51 1.72
C ASN A 155 -2.19 -0.29 0.95
N GLN A 156 -1.15 0.36 1.45
CA GLN A 156 -0.49 1.45 0.73
C GLN A 156 0.15 0.97 -0.57
N LYS A 157 0.77 -0.21 -0.56
CA LYS A 157 1.39 -0.81 -1.75
C LYS A 157 0.35 -1.20 -2.81
N GLU A 158 -0.80 -1.74 -2.41
CA GLU A 158 -1.89 -2.08 -3.32
C GLU A 158 -2.43 -0.83 -4.01
N ARG A 159 -2.73 0.23 -3.28
CA ARG A 159 -3.21 1.51 -3.83
C ARG A 159 -2.25 2.13 -4.84
N LYS A 160 -0.93 2.06 -4.60
CA LYS A 160 0.08 2.50 -5.58
C LYS A 160 0.04 1.72 -6.89
N ARG A 161 -0.39 0.46 -6.88
CA ARG A 161 -0.55 -0.35 -8.10
C ARG A 161 -1.77 0.07 -8.92
N ASP A 162 -2.86 0.46 -8.27
CA ASP A 162 -4.15 0.79 -8.90
C ASP A 162 -4.21 2.23 -9.46
N ARG A 163 -3.11 2.99 -9.39
CA ARG A 163 -2.90 4.30 -10.04
C ARG A 163 -4.01 5.34 -9.85
N GLU A 164 -4.65 5.41 -8.70
CA GLU A 164 -5.22 6.70 -8.34
C GLU A 164 -4.07 7.68 -8.10
N PRO A 165 -4.13 8.93 -8.65
CA PRO A 165 -3.12 9.92 -8.34
C PRO A 165 -3.19 10.16 -6.84
N ASP A 166 -2.29 9.52 -6.10
CA ASP A 166 -2.12 9.77 -4.67
C ASP A 166 -1.89 11.28 -4.53
N VAL A 167 -2.74 11.94 -3.78
CA VAL A 167 -2.42 13.26 -3.25
C VAL A 167 -1.26 13.03 -2.27
N TYR A 168 -0.05 13.05 -2.79
CA TYR A 168 1.16 12.87 -2.00
C TYR A 168 1.25 14.01 -0.98
N TYR A 169 1.16 13.63 0.29
CA TYR A 169 1.24 14.60 1.37
C TYR A 169 2.69 15.01 1.62
N LYS A 170 2.93 16.33 1.56
CA LYS A 170 4.24 16.91 1.84
C LYS A 170 4.37 17.21 3.33
N VAL A 171 5.25 16.48 4.02
CA VAL A 171 5.46 16.60 5.47
C VAL A 171 5.98 17.98 5.85
N THR A 172 5.31 18.62 6.78
CA THR A 172 5.72 19.92 7.36
C THR A 172 6.84 19.74 8.39
N SER A 173 7.50 20.84 8.78
CA SER A 173 8.56 20.81 9.80
C SER A 173 8.06 20.36 11.18
N SER A 174 6.82 20.72 11.54
CA SER A 174 6.20 20.30 12.80
C SER A 174 5.95 18.80 12.80
N GLU A 175 5.33 18.27 11.76
CA GLU A 175 5.07 16.82 11.60
C GLU A 175 6.38 16.03 11.56
N MET A 176 7.43 16.57 10.95
CA MET A 176 8.75 15.94 10.93
C MET A 176 9.31 15.79 12.35
N SER A 177 9.13 16.78 13.20
CA SER A 177 9.52 16.70 14.62
C SER A 177 8.78 15.57 15.35
N ASP A 178 7.47 15.40 15.09
CA ASP A 178 6.69 14.32 15.69
C ASP A 178 7.09 12.95 15.16
N ILE A 179 7.39 12.84 13.85
CA ILE A 179 7.94 11.63 13.23
C ILE A 179 9.25 11.23 13.89
N ILE A 180 10.19 12.16 14.05
CA ILE A 180 11.49 11.88 14.67
C ILE A 180 11.31 11.43 16.13
N LYS A 181 10.40 12.05 16.89
CA LYS A 181 10.07 11.60 18.26
C LYS A 181 9.53 10.17 18.26
N ALA A 182 8.58 9.86 17.36
CA ALA A 182 8.01 8.52 17.25
C ALA A 182 9.08 7.47 16.93
N LEU A 183 10.00 7.75 15.98
CA LEU A 183 11.10 6.85 15.64
C LEU A 183 12.10 6.65 16.80
N LYS A 184 12.43 7.71 17.53
CA LYS A 184 13.35 7.64 18.68
C LYS A 184 12.76 6.89 19.88
N ASN A 185 11.44 6.89 20.03
CA ASN A 185 10.77 6.12 21.08
C ASN A 185 10.81 4.60 20.86
N GLU A 186 11.10 4.15 19.64
CA GLU A 186 11.31 2.73 19.39
C GLU A 186 12.71 2.30 19.82
N SER A 187 12.79 1.33 20.75
CA SER A 187 14.07 0.89 21.33
C SER A 187 14.95 0.10 20.36
N TYR A 188 14.35 -0.61 19.41
CA TYR A 188 15.05 -1.49 18.47
C TYR A 188 14.96 -0.99 17.03
N ASP A 189 16.08 -1.01 16.31
CA ASP A 189 16.14 -0.62 14.90
C ASP A 189 15.20 -1.43 14.00
N SER A 190 14.92 -2.68 14.32
CA SER A 190 13.98 -3.53 13.59
C SER A 190 12.54 -2.98 13.62
N TYR A 191 12.09 -2.49 14.77
CA TYR A 191 10.76 -1.85 14.89
C TYR A 191 10.77 -0.45 14.28
N ARG A 192 11.84 0.30 14.51
CA ARG A 192 12.05 1.62 13.92
C ARG A 192 12.01 1.57 12.40
N ALA A 193 12.62 0.53 11.79
CA ALA A 193 12.59 0.33 10.34
C ALA A 193 11.17 0.06 9.80
N LYS A 194 10.36 -0.74 10.51
CA LYS A 194 8.96 -0.99 10.16
C LYS A 194 8.13 0.28 10.23
N LEU A 195 8.27 1.04 11.32
CA LEU A 195 7.59 2.33 11.49
C LEU A 195 8.01 3.33 10.41
N ALA A 196 9.31 3.46 10.15
CA ALA A 196 9.84 4.33 9.11
C ALA A 196 9.33 3.95 7.71
N SER A 197 9.22 2.65 7.40
CA SER A 197 8.65 2.15 6.14
C SER A 197 7.19 2.59 5.96
N MET A 198 6.37 2.44 7.00
CA MET A 198 4.97 2.88 6.98
C MET A 198 4.85 4.39 6.73
N ILE A 199 5.70 5.20 7.36
CA ILE A 199 5.72 6.66 7.22
C ILE A 199 6.11 7.04 5.78
N VAL A 200 7.20 6.47 5.25
CA VAL A 200 7.70 6.77 3.90
C VAL A 200 6.71 6.35 2.83
N CYS A 201 6.04 5.20 2.98
CA CYS A 201 5.04 4.75 2.00
C CYS A 201 3.82 5.68 1.91
N GLY A 202 3.50 6.43 2.98
CA GLY A 202 2.35 7.34 3.05
C GLY A 202 2.68 8.82 2.79
N ASN A 203 3.97 9.18 2.65
CA ASN A 203 4.42 10.58 2.60
C ASN A 203 5.46 10.82 1.53
N MET A 204 5.51 12.05 1.02
CA MET A 204 6.61 12.57 0.19
C MET A 204 7.58 13.37 1.08
N LEU A 205 8.85 13.00 1.06
CA LEU A 205 9.88 13.53 1.93
C LEU A 205 11.02 14.17 1.13
N THR A 206 11.60 15.23 1.65
CA THR A 206 12.84 15.78 1.09
C THR A 206 14.04 14.92 1.51
N SER A 207 15.13 14.99 0.74
CA SER A 207 16.41 14.33 1.07
C SER A 207 16.90 14.65 2.48
N ARG A 208 16.67 15.88 2.95
CA ARG A 208 17.02 16.31 4.30
C ARG A 208 16.14 15.64 5.36
N GLN A 209 14.84 15.57 5.15
CA GLN A 209 13.90 14.87 6.05
C GLN A 209 14.23 13.37 6.14
N ILE A 210 14.54 12.74 5.01
CA ILE A 210 15.00 11.35 4.96
C ILE A 210 16.32 11.19 5.72
N ALA A 211 17.27 12.11 5.57
CA ALA A 211 18.52 12.10 6.33
C ALA A 211 18.27 12.18 7.84
N ASP A 212 17.34 13.03 8.29
CA ASP A 212 17.03 13.18 9.71
C ASP A 212 16.35 11.91 10.28
N MET A 213 15.49 11.25 9.50
CA MET A 213 14.97 9.92 9.86
C MET A 213 16.09 8.87 9.90
N ALA A 214 16.99 8.84 8.93
CA ALA A 214 18.11 7.91 8.85
C ALA A 214 19.03 7.99 10.08
N LYS A 215 19.26 9.18 10.61
CA LYS A 215 20.06 9.40 11.83
C LYS A 215 19.47 8.79 13.10
N THR A 216 18.19 8.42 13.09
CA THR A 216 17.56 7.76 14.25
C THR A 216 17.98 6.30 14.40
N PHE A 217 18.48 5.66 13.35
CA PHE A 217 18.96 4.28 13.38
C PHE A 217 20.35 4.17 13.99
N SER A 218 20.56 3.12 14.79
CA SER A 218 21.84 2.84 15.43
C SER A 218 22.81 2.14 14.47
N TYR A 219 22.32 1.24 13.60
CA TYR A 219 23.13 0.41 12.71
C TYR A 219 22.99 0.78 11.25
N ASP A 220 24.12 0.84 10.54
CA ASP A 220 24.19 1.15 9.12
C ASP A 220 23.40 0.17 8.23
N SER A 221 23.23 -1.08 8.63
CA SER A 221 22.44 -2.05 7.87
C SER A 221 20.99 -1.60 7.75
N TYR A 222 20.32 -1.28 8.86
CA TYR A 222 18.96 -0.77 8.86
C TYR A 222 18.84 0.58 8.17
N ARG A 223 19.85 1.45 8.37
CA ARG A 223 19.92 2.77 7.73
C ARG A 223 19.99 2.63 6.21
N THR A 224 20.83 1.70 5.69
CA THR A 224 20.97 1.43 4.26
C THR A 224 19.66 0.95 3.64
N ASP A 225 18.99 -0.01 4.29
CA ASP A 225 17.71 -0.55 3.81
C ASP A 225 16.61 0.52 3.81
N PHE A 226 16.56 1.33 4.87
CA PHE A 226 15.64 2.47 4.94
C PHE A 226 15.91 3.50 3.83
N LEU A 227 17.16 3.89 3.62
CA LEU A 227 17.54 4.85 2.59
C LEU A 227 17.20 4.33 1.18
N LEU A 228 17.40 3.04 0.93
CA LEU A 228 17.04 2.44 -0.35
C LEU A 228 15.52 2.49 -0.60
N LEU A 229 14.70 2.24 0.43
CA LEU A 229 13.25 2.32 0.35
C LEU A 229 12.76 3.77 0.18
N ALA A 230 13.36 4.71 0.92
CA ALA A 230 12.94 6.10 0.96
C ALA A 230 13.23 6.87 -0.35
N TYR A 231 14.19 6.39 -1.15
CA TYR A 231 14.55 7.03 -2.41
C TYR A 231 13.36 7.18 -3.36
N ASP A 232 12.49 6.17 -3.45
CA ASP A 232 11.34 6.15 -4.38
C ASP A 232 10.24 7.17 -4.00
N ASN A 233 10.28 7.71 -2.79
CA ASN A 233 9.34 8.72 -2.29
C ASN A 233 10.01 10.07 -2.00
N CYS A 234 11.24 10.26 -2.51
CA CYS A 234 11.98 11.50 -2.34
C CYS A 234 11.54 12.56 -3.35
N VAL A 235 11.22 13.77 -2.88
CA VAL A 235 10.78 14.89 -3.74
C VAL A 235 11.92 15.63 -4.41
N ASP A 236 13.14 15.50 -3.91
CA ASP A 236 14.35 16.16 -4.41
C ASP A 236 15.54 15.18 -4.54
N PRO A 237 15.39 14.11 -5.37
CA PRO A 237 16.39 13.03 -5.48
C PRO A 237 17.78 13.52 -5.92
N GLN A 238 17.87 14.66 -6.61
CA GLN A 238 19.14 15.31 -6.97
C GLN A 238 19.98 15.70 -5.74
N ASN A 239 19.33 15.86 -4.56
CA ASN A 239 19.99 16.20 -3.30
C ASN A 239 20.22 14.96 -2.42
N TYR A 240 19.94 13.75 -2.90
CA TYR A 240 19.90 12.53 -2.07
C TYR A 240 21.25 12.16 -1.44
N VAL A 241 22.35 12.68 -1.94
CA VAL A 241 23.67 12.54 -1.34
C VAL A 241 23.70 12.98 0.12
N VAL A 242 22.85 13.93 0.53
CA VAL A 242 22.72 14.38 1.93
C VAL A 242 22.24 13.22 2.83
N ALA A 243 21.31 12.40 2.33
CA ALA A 243 20.81 11.23 3.04
C ALA A 243 21.84 10.08 3.03
N VAL A 244 22.50 9.83 1.89
CA VAL A 244 23.57 8.81 1.77
C VAL A 244 24.71 9.09 2.76
N ASN A 245 25.08 10.34 2.99
CA ASN A 245 26.15 10.74 3.89
C ASN A 245 25.84 10.50 5.38
N THR A 246 24.63 10.07 5.74
CA THR A 246 24.32 9.62 7.11
C THR A 246 24.90 8.23 7.42
N LEU A 247 25.31 7.45 6.40
CA LEU A 247 25.99 6.17 6.58
C LEU A 247 27.43 6.39 7.06
N GLN A 248 27.85 5.59 8.07
CA GLN A 248 29.16 5.69 8.67
C GLN A 248 30.24 5.14 7.77
N TYR A 249 30.01 4.00 7.12
CA TYR A 249 31.00 3.28 6.33
C TYR A 249 30.91 3.65 4.84
N SER A 250 32.07 3.96 4.22
CA SER A 250 32.14 4.29 2.78
C SER A 250 31.64 3.15 1.89
N SER A 251 31.93 1.90 2.25
CA SER A 251 31.47 0.72 1.53
C SER A 251 29.95 0.63 1.45
N ASN A 252 29.24 1.05 2.51
CA ASN A 252 27.78 1.08 2.55
C ASN A 252 27.24 2.22 1.65
N ARG A 253 27.91 3.40 1.67
CA ARG A 253 27.56 4.51 0.77
C ARG A 253 27.71 4.11 -0.70
N ASP A 254 28.84 3.48 -1.07
CA ASP A 254 29.09 3.04 -2.43
C ASP A 254 28.09 1.96 -2.87
N SER A 255 27.79 1.02 -1.98
CA SER A 255 26.79 -0.01 -2.23
C SER A 255 25.40 0.57 -2.47
N LEU A 256 24.98 1.53 -1.62
CA LEU A 256 23.69 2.20 -1.75
C LEU A 256 23.60 3.00 -3.05
N MET A 257 24.63 3.79 -3.38
CA MET A 257 24.68 4.57 -4.62
C MET A 257 24.57 3.69 -5.86
N ARG A 258 25.29 2.56 -5.89
CA ARG A 258 25.15 1.58 -7.00
C ARG A 258 23.75 0.98 -7.11
N LYS A 259 23.08 0.72 -6.00
CA LYS A 259 21.70 0.19 -6.00
C LYS A 259 20.71 1.23 -6.52
N ILE A 260 20.87 2.49 -6.13
CA ILE A 260 20.03 3.61 -6.56
C ILE A 260 20.22 3.88 -8.07
N SER A 261 21.47 3.92 -8.57
CA SER A 261 21.79 4.19 -9.98
C SER A 261 21.26 3.12 -10.95
N ARG A 262 20.86 1.95 -10.46
CA ARG A 262 20.27 0.86 -11.27
C ARG A 262 18.74 0.92 -11.32
N ARG A 263 18.14 1.83 -10.59
CA ARG A 263 16.70 2.05 -10.63
C ARG A 263 16.34 2.86 -11.88
N PRO A 264 15.23 2.54 -12.53
CA PRO A 264 14.77 3.24 -13.75
C PRO A 264 14.40 4.68 -13.47
#